data_8b72a58b1b68d01f5efadeae809f0e8f
#
_entry.id   8b72a58b1b68d01f5efadeae809f0e8f
#
_cell.length_a   1.000
_cell.length_b   1.000
_cell.length_c   1.000
_cell.angle_alpha   90.00
_cell.angle_beta   90.00
_cell.angle_gamma   90.00
#
_symmetry.space_group_name_H-M   'P 1'
#
loop_
_entity.id
_entity.type
_entity.pdbx_description
1 polymer ?
#
loop_
_entity_poly.entity_id
_entity_poly.type
_entity_poly.pdbx_seq_one_letter_code
_entity_poly.pdbx_strand_id
1 'polypeptide(L)' 'MNKVQPHAKYRPGDVVTLKAVRASEMGVFLDAGTGNTDDDILLHKLQQETEVKVGDSVKVYLYLDPHGRLTASMNCQNA' A
#
# COMPACT_ATOMS: atom_id res chain seq x y z
N MET A 1 -14.57 -7.32 18.86
CA MET A 1 -14.23 -7.21 18.46
C MET A 1 -13.97 -7.19 17.60
N ASN A 2 -13.62 -7.14 17.23
CA ASN A 2 -13.34 -7.06 16.54
C ASN A 2 -12.98 -7.25 15.62
N LYS A 3 -13.08 -7.32 15.17
CA LYS A 3 -12.66 -7.55 14.40
C LYS A 3 -12.11 -7.04 13.48
N VAL A 4 -11.82 -6.59 13.34
CA VAL A 4 -11.24 -5.89 12.58
C VAL A 4 -10.22 -6.57 11.97
N GLN A 5 -9.39 -6.22 11.05
CA GLN A 5 -8.45 -6.90 10.45
C GLN A 5 -7.35 -7.10 11.34
N PRO A 6 -7.25 -8.12 11.99
CA PRO A 6 -6.26 -8.32 12.99
C PRO A 6 -4.86 -8.38 12.45
N HIS A 7 -4.71 -8.69 11.18
CA HIS A 7 -3.38 -8.78 10.60
C HIS A 7 -2.91 -7.48 10.01
N ALA A 8 -3.73 -6.47 9.96
CA ALA A 8 -3.34 -5.22 9.33
C ALA A 8 -2.67 -4.30 10.34
N LYS A 9 -1.46 -3.87 10.07
CA LYS A 9 -0.77 -2.95 10.93
C LYS A 9 -1.17 -1.53 10.68
N TYR A 10 -1.70 -1.22 9.51
CA TYR A 10 -1.93 0.16 9.10
C TYR A 10 -3.39 0.41 8.85
N ARG A 11 -3.80 1.66 8.86
CA ARG A 11 -5.18 2.06 8.69
C ARG A 11 -5.31 3.05 7.56
N PRO A 12 -6.50 3.20 6.98
CA PRO A 12 -6.74 4.25 5.99
C PRO A 12 -6.40 5.60 6.60
N GLY A 13 -5.74 6.42 5.84
CA GLY A 13 -5.33 7.75 6.29
C GLY A 13 -3.90 7.80 6.79
N ASP A 14 -3.27 6.65 7.02
CA ASP A 14 -1.89 6.64 7.47
C ASP A 14 -0.96 7.03 6.33
N VAL A 15 0.12 7.72 6.68
CA VAL A 15 1.20 8.00 5.75
C VAL A 15 2.40 7.23 6.26
N VAL A 16 2.88 6.30 5.47
CA VAL A 16 3.91 5.36 5.91
C VAL A 16 4.94 5.14 4.81
N THR A 17 6.09 4.67 5.18
CA THR A 17 7.14 4.29 4.22
C THR A 17 7.18 2.76 4.18
N LEU A 18 6.94 2.21 3.01
CA LEU A 18 6.88 0.77 2.83
C LEU A 18 7.79 0.37 1.67
N LYS A 19 8.22 -0.88 1.70
CA LYS A 19 9.14 -1.39 0.69
C LYS A 19 8.36 -2.17 -0.35
N ALA A 20 8.68 -1.92 -1.62
CA ALA A 20 8.08 -2.66 -2.71
C ALA A 20 8.73 -4.04 -2.79
N VAL A 21 7.91 -5.08 -2.73
CA VAL A 21 8.41 -6.45 -2.67
C VAL A 21 8.02 -7.29 -3.87
N ARG A 22 7.09 -6.82 -4.69
CA ARG A 22 6.64 -7.60 -5.83
C ARG A 22 6.06 -6.67 -6.88
N ALA A 23 6.26 -6.97 -8.13
CA ALA A 23 5.72 -6.16 -9.23
C ALA A 23 4.62 -6.92 -9.95
N SER A 24 3.66 -6.19 -10.50
CA SER A 24 2.60 -6.77 -11.29
C SER A 24 2.26 -5.81 -12.43
N GLU A 25 1.36 -6.23 -13.31
CA GLU A 25 0.92 -5.37 -14.38
C GLU A 25 0.21 -4.14 -13.88
N MET A 26 -0.39 -4.21 -12.71
CA MET A 26 -1.16 -3.09 -12.17
C MET A 26 -0.30 -2.11 -11.39
N GLY A 27 0.86 -2.52 -10.97
CA GLY A 27 1.73 -1.67 -10.17
C GLY A 27 2.65 -2.51 -9.32
N VAL A 28 2.99 -2.06 -8.12
CA VAL A 28 3.84 -2.81 -7.23
C VAL A 28 3.12 -3.09 -5.93
N PHE A 29 3.48 -4.17 -5.28
CA PHE A 29 2.93 -4.51 -3.99
C PHE A 29 3.95 -4.15 -2.92
N LEU A 30 3.46 -3.51 -1.87
CA LEU A 30 4.27 -3.02 -0.78
C LEU A 30 4.08 -3.94 0.43
N ASP A 31 5.15 -4.14 1.16
CA ASP A 31 5.14 -5.04 2.31
C ASP A 31 4.43 -4.36 3.47
N ALA A 32 3.36 -4.96 3.95
CA ALA A 32 2.62 -4.41 5.07
C ALA A 32 3.24 -4.78 6.43
N GLY A 33 4.32 -5.56 6.41
CA GLY A 33 5.01 -5.88 7.64
C GLY A 33 4.39 -7.01 8.44
N THR A 34 3.48 -7.77 7.86
CA THR A 34 2.83 -8.85 8.58
C THR A 34 3.47 -10.21 8.32
N GLY A 35 4.33 -10.28 7.31
CA GLY A 35 4.92 -11.56 6.92
C GLY A 35 4.02 -12.39 6.02
N ASN A 36 2.84 -11.89 5.68
CA ASN A 36 1.89 -12.61 4.86
C ASN A 36 1.67 -11.85 3.56
N THR A 37 1.90 -12.48 2.42
CA THR A 37 1.77 -11.81 1.14
C THR A 37 0.33 -11.43 0.83
N ASP A 38 -0.65 -12.05 1.46
CA ASP A 38 -2.03 -11.66 1.25
C ASP A 38 -2.31 -10.27 1.81
N ASP A 39 -1.44 -9.76 2.65
CA ASP A 39 -1.61 -8.44 3.24
C ASP A 39 -0.85 -7.36 2.48
N ASP A 40 -0.16 -7.72 1.41
CA ASP A 40 0.59 -6.75 0.64
C ASP A 40 -0.34 -5.67 0.11
N ILE A 41 0.15 -4.45 0.08
CA ILE A 41 -0.65 -3.29 -0.28
C ILE A 41 -0.29 -2.87 -1.68
N LEU A 42 -1.27 -2.76 -2.56
CA LEU A 42 -1.01 -2.39 -3.95
C LEU A 42 -0.79 -0.89 -4.07
N LEU A 43 0.29 -0.51 -4.74
CA LEU A 43 0.52 0.85 -5.19
C LEU A 43 0.33 0.82 -6.70
N HIS A 44 -0.88 1.17 -7.16
CA HIS A 44 -1.23 1.11 -8.57
C HIS A 44 -0.36 2.06 -9.35
N LYS A 45 0.01 1.68 -10.56
CA LYS A 45 0.92 2.50 -11.35
C LYS A 45 0.39 3.90 -11.58
N LEU A 46 -0.92 4.08 -11.63
CA LEU A 46 -1.51 5.39 -11.81
C LEU A 46 -1.40 6.25 -10.55
N GLN A 47 -1.06 5.66 -9.42
CA GLN A 47 -0.90 6.38 -8.17
C GLN A 47 0.56 6.60 -7.83
N GLN A 48 1.46 6.30 -8.75
CA GLN A 48 2.89 6.51 -8.55
C GLN A 48 3.30 7.84 -9.19
N GLU A 49 4.00 8.66 -8.44
CA GLU A 49 4.52 9.90 -8.99
C GLU A 49 5.78 9.64 -9.78
N THR A 50 6.52 8.61 -9.40
CA THR A 50 7.69 8.17 -10.14
C THR A 50 7.62 6.67 -10.22
N GLU A 51 8.35 6.10 -11.13
CA GLU A 51 8.34 4.66 -11.26
C GLU A 51 8.95 4.01 -10.02
N VAL A 52 8.26 3.06 -9.41
CA VAL A 52 8.72 2.36 -8.23
C VAL A 52 9.08 0.94 -8.63
N LYS A 53 10.24 0.48 -8.19
CA LYS A 53 10.72 -0.85 -8.52
C LYS A 53 10.83 -1.68 -7.27
N VAL A 54 10.81 -2.99 -7.44
CA VAL A 54 10.98 -3.91 -6.33
C VAL A 54 12.30 -3.58 -5.63
N GLY A 55 12.23 -3.48 -4.32
CA GLY A 55 13.35 -3.08 -3.49
C GLY A 55 13.34 -1.63 -3.07
N ASP A 56 12.53 -0.80 -3.74
CA ASP A 56 12.46 0.61 -3.37
C ASP A 56 11.60 0.77 -2.13
N SER A 57 11.98 1.72 -1.28
CA SER A 57 11.15 2.12 -0.15
C SER A 57 10.48 3.42 -0.51
N VAL A 58 9.16 3.49 -0.38
CA VAL A 58 8.42 4.66 -0.80
C VAL A 58 7.49 5.14 0.29
N LYS A 59 7.29 6.43 0.34
CA LYS A 59 6.37 7.04 1.29
C LYS A 59 5.02 7.12 0.60
N VAL A 60 4.01 6.55 1.21
CA VAL A 60 2.69 6.45 0.60
C VAL A 60 1.61 6.82 1.60
N TYR A 61 0.48 7.20 1.06
CA TYR A 61 -0.73 7.48 1.80
C TYR A 61 -1.66 6.28 1.59
N LEU A 62 -2.25 5.79 2.67
CA LEU A 62 -3.11 4.59 2.59
C LEU A 62 -4.57 5.00 2.61
N TYR A 63 -5.36 4.33 1.78
CA TYR A 63 -6.78 4.59 1.71
C TYR A 63 -7.51 3.29 1.37
N LEU A 64 -8.82 3.29 1.53
CA LEU A 64 -9.61 2.12 1.15
C LEU A 64 -10.10 2.29 -0.28
N ASP A 65 -9.95 1.25 -1.07
CA ASP A 65 -10.50 1.26 -2.41
C ASP A 65 -12.00 0.94 -2.35
N PRO A 66 -12.71 0.95 -3.48
CA PRO A 66 -14.16 0.68 -3.46
C PRO A 66 -14.52 -0.70 -2.94
N HIS A 67 -13.58 -1.62 -2.91
CA HIS A 67 -13.84 -2.97 -2.40
C HIS A 67 -13.47 -3.10 -0.93
N GLY A 68 -13.06 -2.02 -0.29
CA GLY A 68 -12.72 -2.05 1.11
C GLY A 68 -11.31 -2.53 1.40
N ARG A 69 -10.43 -2.57 0.40
CA ARG A 69 -9.07 -3.01 0.61
C ARG A 69 -8.17 -1.82 0.83
N LEU A 70 -7.18 -2.00 1.69
CA LEU A 70 -6.20 -0.96 1.95
C LEU A 70 -5.29 -0.84 0.74
N THR A 71 -5.14 0.35 0.24
CA THR A 71 -4.44 0.64 -1.00
C THR A 71 -3.53 1.83 -0.79
N ALA A 72 -2.49 1.95 -1.58
CA ALA A 72 -1.50 3.02 -1.40
C ALA A 72 -1.52 4.02 -2.54
N SER A 73 -1.16 5.24 -2.26
CA SER A 73 -1.02 6.29 -3.27
C SER A 73 0.18 7.17 -2.92
N MET A 74 0.91 7.59 -3.93
CA MET A 74 1.96 8.57 -3.74
C MET A 74 1.43 9.98 -3.91
N ASN A 75 0.19 10.13 -4.40
CA ASN A 75 -0.41 11.43 -4.66
C ASN A 75 -1.18 11.91 -3.48
N CYS A 76 -0.56 12.01 -2.33
CA CYS A 76 -1.34 12.33 -1.15
C CYS A 76 -1.43 13.79 -0.88
N GLN A 77 -0.74 14.59 -1.70
CA GLN A 77 -0.74 15.89 -1.32
C GLN A 77 -1.85 16.69 -1.65
N ASN A 78 -2.62 16.31 -2.47
CA ASN A 78 -3.58 17.03 -2.81
C ASN A 78 -4.49 17.14 -2.09
N ALA A 79 -4.36 16.88 -1.31
CA ALA A 79 -5.28 17.03 -0.48
C ALA A 79 -5.94 18.07 -0.49
#